data_a416b714dc29c572438153e2e6b6d59a
#
_entry.id   a416b714dc29c572438153e2e6b6d59a
#
_cell.length_a   1.000
_cell.length_b   1.000
_cell.length_c   1.000
_cell.angle_alpha   90.00
_cell.angle_beta   90.00
_cell.angle_gamma   90.00
#
_symmetry.space_group_name_H-M   'P 1'
#
loop_
_entity.id
_entity.type
_entity.pdbx_description
1 polymer ?
#
loop_
_entity_poly.entity_id
_entity_poly.type
_entity_poly.pdbx_seq_one_letter_code
_entity_poly.pdbx_strand_id
1 'polypeptide(L)'
;MMKKLLFILFLLLNNFCNSQGFVDLFSINYGKSAATAYENSSQTTTITNFDVNLTLPIQLNEKYAVITGGDFSYNNLQLFPASGYNNLYLTRLKAGINMIHSEHWSGTYILLPKLSSDYVNLGMDDFYMGGVAVLKYKKNKNFSYKFGLYASNEAFGLFISPIIGLYYLSPSARFEMNLYLPNDADLNYGVSDRTKIGIDFVARGKSFKLTTDTVRSSYVENNSMEFSSYLQNNSLNKNVLIRLKAGFSTNSFEVYPIDQKIDFATSLFKFGDNRTQLNSNLSSSPFIKIEAIYRLDIASR
;
A
#
# COMPACT_ATOMS: atom_id res chain seq x y z
N MET A 1 10.20 -26.49 -20.39
CA MET A 1 8.82 -26.05 -20.15
C MET A 1 8.77 -24.61 -19.64
N MET A 2 9.55 -24.22 -18.64
CA MET A 2 9.60 -22.88 -18.04
C MET A 2 9.89 -21.73 -19.01
N LYS A 3 10.83 -21.91 -19.97
CA LYS A 3 11.14 -20.89 -20.99
C LYS A 3 9.98 -20.63 -21.97
N LYS A 4 9.14 -21.63 -22.26
CA LYS A 4 7.95 -21.46 -23.11
C LYS A 4 6.82 -20.75 -22.34
N LEU A 5 6.69 -20.98 -21.03
CA LEU A 5 5.73 -20.29 -20.17
C LEU A 5 6.07 -18.80 -20.02
N LEU A 6 7.36 -18.48 -19.85
CA LEU A 6 7.85 -17.09 -19.82
C LEU A 6 7.65 -16.40 -21.19
N PHE A 7 7.80 -17.12 -22.30
CA PHE A 7 7.61 -16.57 -23.65
C PHE A 7 6.12 -16.35 -23.97
N ILE A 8 5.23 -17.22 -23.49
CA ILE A 8 3.78 -17.04 -23.62
C ILE A 8 3.32 -15.88 -22.73
N LEU A 9 3.85 -15.75 -21.52
CA LEU A 9 3.60 -14.61 -20.63
C LEU A 9 4.07 -13.29 -21.28
N PHE A 10 5.20 -13.32 -22.00
CA PHE A 10 5.75 -12.16 -22.73
C PHE A 10 4.91 -11.78 -23.97
N LEU A 11 4.30 -12.74 -24.65
CA LEU A 11 3.43 -12.50 -25.82
C LEU A 11 2.04 -11.95 -25.42
N LEU A 12 1.54 -12.27 -24.22
CA LEU A 12 0.26 -11.75 -23.71
C LEU A 12 0.34 -10.29 -23.25
N LEU A 13 1.53 -9.73 -23.13
CA LEU A 13 1.77 -8.33 -22.68
C LEU A 13 1.68 -7.28 -23.82
N ASN A 14 1.32 -7.66 -25.06
CA ASN A 14 1.50 -6.79 -26.21
C ASN A 14 0.33 -5.87 -26.60
N ASN A 15 -0.79 -5.85 -25.83
CA ASN A 15 -1.93 -4.99 -26.14
C ASN A 15 -2.45 -4.30 -24.89
N PHE A 16 -1.83 -3.19 -24.49
CA PHE A 16 -2.26 -2.43 -23.33
C PHE A 16 -3.12 -1.23 -23.69
N CYS A 17 -4.22 -1.11 -22.99
CA CYS A 17 -5.14 0.00 -23.12
C CYS A 17 -4.55 1.30 -22.54
N ASN A 18 -4.47 2.34 -23.36
CA ASN A 18 -3.91 3.66 -23.05
C ASN A 18 -4.71 4.43 -22.00
N SER A 19 -4.44 4.21 -20.71
CA SER A 19 -5.17 4.91 -19.65
C SER A 19 -4.31 5.60 -18.59
N GLN A 20 -3.17 5.05 -18.21
CA GLN A 20 -2.07 5.72 -17.51
C GLN A 20 -0.82 5.49 -18.33
N GLY A 21 0.14 6.39 -18.29
CA GLY A 21 1.39 6.21 -19.00
C GLY A 21 2.19 4.99 -18.53
N PHE A 22 1.87 4.41 -17.35
CA PHE A 22 2.60 3.26 -16.79
C PHE A 22 1.74 2.44 -15.80
N VAL A 23 2.21 1.22 -15.51
CA VAL A 23 1.74 0.36 -14.41
C VAL A 23 2.93 -0.20 -13.65
N ASP A 24 2.93 -0.08 -12.34
CA ASP A 24 3.90 -0.75 -11.47
C ASP A 24 3.46 -2.21 -11.29
N LEU A 25 4.18 -3.13 -11.96
CA LEU A 25 3.84 -4.55 -11.94
C LEU A 25 4.33 -5.23 -10.67
N PHE A 26 5.50 -4.81 -10.18
CA PHE A 26 6.11 -5.38 -9.01
C PHE A 26 6.82 -4.28 -8.23
N SER A 27 6.71 -4.31 -6.92
CA SER A 27 7.56 -3.51 -6.05
C SER A 27 7.94 -4.29 -4.79
N ILE A 28 9.12 -3.98 -4.29
CA ILE A 28 9.65 -4.48 -3.03
C ILE A 28 10.25 -3.30 -2.29
N ASN A 29 9.95 -3.18 -1.00
CA ASN A 29 10.58 -2.18 -0.16
C ASN A 29 11.01 -2.77 1.19
N TYR A 30 12.09 -2.24 1.71
CA TYR A 30 12.60 -2.52 3.04
C TYR A 30 12.89 -1.20 3.74
N GLY A 31 12.38 -1.05 4.95
CA GLY A 31 12.54 0.16 5.75
C GLY A 31 12.83 -0.12 7.20
N LYS A 32 13.51 0.84 7.83
CA LYS A 32 13.79 0.80 9.26
C LYS A 32 13.67 2.19 9.88
N SER A 33 12.96 2.29 11.01
CA SER A 33 12.91 3.52 11.79
C SER A 33 14.17 3.71 12.62
N ALA A 34 14.45 4.96 13.00
CA ALA A 34 15.30 5.24 14.15
C ALA A 34 14.67 4.69 15.44
N ALA A 35 15.39 4.78 16.55
CA ALA A 35 14.86 4.45 17.87
C ALA A 35 13.61 5.32 18.15
N THR A 36 12.50 4.66 18.40
CA THR A 36 11.17 5.25 18.60
C THR A 36 10.81 5.10 20.08
N ALA A 37 10.56 6.18 20.78
CA ALA A 37 10.24 6.17 22.19
C ALA A 37 8.76 5.79 22.43
N TYR A 38 8.49 5.12 23.54
CA TYR A 38 7.12 4.98 24.04
C TYR A 38 6.74 6.24 24.84
N GLU A 39 5.49 6.68 24.73
CA GLU A 39 4.97 7.72 25.61
C GLU A 39 5.07 7.26 27.08
N ASN A 40 5.48 8.15 27.94
CA ASN A 40 5.64 7.93 29.39
C ASN A 40 6.66 6.83 29.76
N SER A 41 7.64 6.53 28.90
CA SER A 41 8.70 5.56 29.17
C SER A 41 10.05 6.04 28.60
N SER A 42 11.14 5.68 29.25
CA SER A 42 12.50 5.88 28.71
C SER A 42 12.93 4.81 27.72
N GLN A 43 12.09 3.80 27.50
CA GLN A 43 12.40 2.70 26.58
C GLN A 43 12.08 3.09 25.14
N THR A 44 12.78 2.45 24.24
CA THR A 44 12.61 2.66 22.78
C THR A 44 12.48 1.32 22.07
N THR A 45 11.84 1.35 20.90
CA THR A 45 11.81 0.25 19.96
C THR A 45 12.29 0.71 18.58
N THR A 46 12.57 -0.20 17.68
CA THR A 46 12.77 0.08 16.25
C THR A 46 11.71 -0.64 15.45
N ILE A 47 11.23 -0.01 14.39
CA ILE A 47 10.22 -0.59 13.50
C ILE A 47 10.90 -0.97 12.20
N THR A 48 10.84 -2.25 11.85
CA THR A 48 11.34 -2.76 10.57
C THR A 48 10.13 -3.13 9.70
N ASN A 49 10.11 -2.64 8.46
CA ASN A 49 9.07 -2.93 7.50
C ASN A 49 9.66 -3.65 6.28
N PHE A 50 8.93 -4.61 5.76
CA PHE A 50 9.21 -5.24 4.47
C PHE A 50 7.90 -5.44 3.74
N ASP A 51 7.75 -4.85 2.55
CA ASP A 51 6.54 -5.03 1.74
C ASP A 51 6.91 -5.50 0.34
N VAL A 52 6.07 -6.37 -0.21
CA VAL A 52 6.10 -6.82 -1.60
C VAL A 52 4.74 -6.58 -2.21
N ASN A 53 4.70 -6.01 -3.41
CA ASN A 53 3.47 -5.81 -4.17
C ASN A 53 3.63 -6.42 -5.56
N LEU A 54 2.64 -7.19 -5.99
CA LEU A 54 2.53 -7.71 -7.35
C LEU A 54 1.16 -7.32 -7.90
N THR A 55 1.13 -6.75 -9.10
CA THR A 55 -0.11 -6.44 -9.82
C THR A 55 0.07 -6.81 -11.28
N LEU A 56 -0.70 -7.79 -11.74
CA LEU A 56 -0.62 -8.32 -13.11
C LEU A 56 -1.93 -8.00 -13.83
N PRO A 57 -1.95 -6.97 -14.68
CA PRO A 57 -3.05 -6.74 -15.60
C PRO A 57 -2.93 -7.70 -16.79
N ILE A 58 -3.97 -8.50 -17.03
CA ILE A 58 -4.09 -9.44 -18.14
C ILE A 58 -5.18 -8.91 -19.05
N GLN A 59 -4.80 -8.38 -20.20
CA GLN A 59 -5.76 -7.85 -21.17
C GLN A 59 -6.53 -8.98 -21.86
N LEU A 60 -7.85 -8.92 -21.79
CA LEU A 60 -8.74 -9.86 -22.47
C LEU A 60 -9.13 -9.34 -23.85
N ASN A 61 -9.39 -8.04 -23.96
CA ASN A 61 -9.70 -7.33 -25.21
C ASN A 61 -9.49 -5.82 -25.02
N GLU A 62 -9.88 -5.01 -26.01
CA GLU A 62 -9.69 -3.56 -25.96
C GLU A 62 -10.42 -2.87 -24.79
N LYS A 63 -11.48 -3.47 -24.23
CA LYS A 63 -12.32 -2.88 -23.18
C LYS A 63 -12.09 -3.47 -21.80
N TYR A 64 -11.56 -4.70 -21.71
CA TYR A 64 -11.50 -5.46 -20.46
C TYR A 64 -10.10 -5.99 -20.17
N ALA A 65 -9.63 -5.80 -18.96
CA ALA A 65 -8.45 -6.45 -18.44
C ALA A 65 -8.75 -7.05 -17.06
N VAL A 66 -8.33 -8.29 -16.83
CA VAL A 66 -8.34 -8.90 -15.49
C VAL A 66 -7.15 -8.36 -14.71
N ILE A 67 -7.38 -8.02 -13.45
CA ILE A 67 -6.34 -7.62 -12.52
C ILE A 67 -6.16 -8.76 -11.52
N THR A 68 -4.94 -9.28 -11.42
CA THR A 68 -4.57 -10.30 -10.43
C THR A 68 -3.24 -9.94 -9.77
N GLY A 69 -2.91 -10.63 -8.69
CA GLY A 69 -1.67 -10.40 -7.97
C GLY A 69 -1.82 -10.59 -6.46
N GLY A 70 -0.96 -9.92 -5.72
CA GLY A 70 -1.02 -9.95 -4.26
C GLY A 70 -0.05 -9.00 -3.60
N ASP A 71 -0.25 -8.79 -2.32
CA ASP A 71 0.62 -8.01 -1.47
C ASP A 71 1.04 -8.86 -0.27
N PHE A 72 2.29 -8.69 0.12
CA PHE A 72 2.80 -9.19 1.38
C PHE A 72 3.38 -8.03 2.17
N SER A 73 3.07 -7.96 3.46
CA SER A 73 3.60 -6.94 4.37
C SER A 73 4.07 -7.60 5.65
N TYR A 74 5.24 -7.22 6.09
CA TYR A 74 5.84 -7.63 7.35
C TYR A 74 6.23 -6.40 8.15
N ASN A 75 5.88 -6.38 9.44
CA ASN A 75 6.32 -5.38 10.40
C ASN A 75 6.88 -6.08 11.62
N ASN A 76 8.03 -5.62 12.10
CA ASN A 76 8.67 -6.12 13.30
C ASN A 76 8.95 -4.96 14.24
N LEU A 77 8.41 -5.03 15.44
CA LEU A 77 8.57 -4.02 16.50
C LEU A 77 8.25 -4.63 17.85
N GLN A 78 8.66 -3.98 18.92
CA GLN A 78 8.14 -4.26 20.26
C GLN A 78 6.86 -3.45 20.46
N LEU A 79 5.75 -4.12 20.78
CA LEU A 79 4.44 -3.46 21.02
C LEU A 79 4.32 -2.92 22.44
N PHE A 80 5.06 -3.50 23.38
CA PHE A 80 5.08 -3.11 24.78
C PHE A 80 6.51 -2.84 25.23
N PRO A 81 6.74 -1.86 26.14
CA PRO A 81 8.04 -1.68 26.77
C PRO A 81 8.55 -2.98 27.40
N ALA A 82 9.85 -3.27 27.27
CA ALA A 82 10.51 -4.48 27.79
C ALA A 82 9.93 -5.83 27.33
N SER A 83 9.09 -5.86 26.30
CA SER A 83 8.63 -7.11 25.68
C SER A 83 9.62 -7.61 24.61
N GLY A 84 9.41 -8.84 24.12
CA GLY A 84 10.03 -9.32 22.89
C GLY A 84 9.51 -8.59 21.66
N TYR A 85 10.20 -8.75 20.54
CA TYR A 85 9.73 -8.25 19.24
C TYR A 85 8.54 -9.06 18.75
N ASN A 86 7.52 -8.36 18.27
CA ASN A 86 6.35 -8.94 17.63
C ASN A 86 6.53 -8.87 16.11
N ASN A 87 6.13 -9.95 15.45
CA ASN A 87 6.09 -10.05 14.00
C ASN A 87 4.63 -9.95 13.54
N LEU A 88 4.34 -9.00 12.68
CA LEU A 88 3.01 -8.76 12.14
C LEU A 88 3.04 -8.98 10.63
N TYR A 89 2.20 -9.90 10.15
CA TYR A 89 2.17 -10.29 8.74
C TYR A 89 0.81 -9.98 8.12
N LEU A 90 0.83 -9.58 6.87
CA LEU A 90 -0.35 -9.47 6.03
C LEU A 90 -0.05 -10.07 4.67
N THR A 91 -0.88 -11.03 4.24
CA THR A 91 -0.90 -11.53 2.87
C THR A 91 -2.26 -11.24 2.27
N ARG A 92 -2.29 -10.50 1.16
CA ARG A 92 -3.52 -10.09 0.48
C ARG A 92 -3.47 -10.51 -0.98
N LEU A 93 -4.55 -11.08 -1.49
CA LEU A 93 -4.72 -11.37 -2.90
C LEU A 93 -5.48 -10.25 -3.60
N LYS A 94 -5.28 -10.14 -4.89
CA LYS A 94 -5.98 -9.22 -5.79
C LYS A 94 -6.71 -10.02 -6.85
N ALA A 95 -8.01 -9.85 -6.96
CA ALA A 95 -8.82 -10.45 -8.03
C ALA A 95 -9.84 -9.41 -8.50
N GLY A 96 -9.72 -8.96 -9.74
CA GLY A 96 -10.58 -7.88 -10.22
C GLY A 96 -10.56 -7.69 -11.71
N ILE A 97 -11.19 -6.61 -12.13
CA ILE A 97 -11.34 -6.22 -13.52
C ILE A 97 -11.13 -4.72 -13.69
N ASN A 98 -10.46 -4.36 -14.77
CA ASN A 98 -10.46 -3.01 -15.30
C ASN A 98 -11.35 -2.99 -16.56
N MET A 99 -12.23 -1.99 -16.63
CA MET A 99 -13.21 -1.84 -17.72
C MET A 99 -13.12 -0.43 -18.30
N ILE A 100 -13.10 -0.33 -19.62
CA ILE A 100 -13.26 0.93 -20.34
C ILE A 100 -14.76 1.13 -20.61
N HIS A 101 -15.34 2.12 -19.95
CA HIS A 101 -16.76 2.46 -20.10
C HIS A 101 -17.02 3.37 -21.29
N SER A 102 -16.06 4.27 -21.57
CA SER A 102 -16.11 5.19 -22.72
C SER A 102 -14.70 5.68 -23.06
N GLU A 103 -14.56 6.54 -24.07
CA GLU A 103 -13.28 7.17 -24.45
C GLU A 103 -12.57 7.87 -23.27
N HIS A 104 -13.34 8.45 -22.37
CA HIS A 104 -12.80 9.19 -21.23
C HIS A 104 -12.91 8.46 -19.87
N TRP A 105 -13.79 7.48 -19.75
CA TRP A 105 -14.08 6.82 -18.49
C TRP A 105 -13.60 5.37 -18.47
N SER A 106 -12.88 5.01 -17.42
CA SER A 106 -12.56 3.63 -17.07
C SER A 106 -12.83 3.38 -15.59
N GLY A 107 -13.10 2.11 -15.25
CA GLY A 107 -13.33 1.66 -13.88
C GLY A 107 -12.42 0.49 -13.54
N THR A 108 -11.88 0.47 -12.33
CA THR A 108 -11.12 -0.63 -11.76
C THR A 108 -11.83 -1.13 -10.52
N TYR A 109 -12.16 -2.42 -10.48
CA TYR A 109 -12.91 -3.08 -9.41
C TYR A 109 -12.13 -4.30 -8.96
N ILE A 110 -11.68 -4.33 -7.70
CA ILE A 110 -10.81 -5.39 -7.18
C ILE A 110 -11.33 -5.88 -5.84
N LEU A 111 -11.50 -7.19 -5.70
CA LEU A 111 -11.66 -7.88 -4.43
C LEU A 111 -10.28 -8.12 -3.81
N LEU A 112 -10.20 -7.98 -2.48
CA LEU A 112 -8.97 -7.96 -1.72
C LEU A 112 -9.08 -8.86 -0.47
N PRO A 113 -9.25 -10.18 -0.63
CA PRO A 113 -9.18 -11.10 0.49
C PRO A 113 -7.78 -11.09 1.09
N LYS A 114 -7.69 -11.11 2.43
CA LYS A 114 -6.41 -11.07 3.14
C LYS A 114 -6.40 -11.92 4.39
N LEU A 115 -5.21 -12.40 4.74
CA LEU A 115 -4.84 -12.94 6.05
C LEU A 115 -3.97 -11.90 6.75
N SER A 116 -4.25 -11.59 8.01
CA SER A 116 -3.54 -10.54 8.73
C SER A 116 -3.45 -10.85 10.23
N SER A 117 -2.27 -11.30 10.67
CA SER A 117 -2.00 -11.68 12.07
C SER A 117 -0.49 -11.79 12.35
N ASP A 118 -0.13 -12.34 13.52
CA ASP A 118 1.25 -12.74 13.86
C ASP A 118 1.68 -14.08 13.24
N TYR A 119 0.78 -14.79 12.54
CA TYR A 119 0.95 -16.09 11.89
C TYR A 119 1.35 -17.25 12.84
N VAL A 120 1.13 -17.09 14.15
CA VAL A 120 1.42 -18.17 15.12
C VAL A 120 0.39 -19.31 15.02
N ASN A 121 -0.91 -18.98 14.99
CA ASN A 121 -1.99 -19.93 14.85
C ASN A 121 -3.02 -19.42 13.84
N LEU A 122 -2.82 -19.74 12.55
CA LEU A 122 -3.70 -19.29 11.49
C LEU A 122 -5.07 -19.96 11.57
N GLY A 123 -6.13 -19.15 11.53
CA GLY A 123 -7.51 -19.57 11.53
C GLY A 123 -8.41 -18.68 10.69
N MET A 124 -9.71 -18.97 10.67
CA MET A 124 -10.68 -18.15 9.94
C MET A 124 -10.82 -16.73 10.51
N ASP A 125 -10.48 -16.55 11.79
CA ASP A 125 -10.49 -15.24 12.44
C ASP A 125 -9.35 -14.31 11.99
N ASP A 126 -8.35 -14.81 11.26
CA ASP A 126 -7.26 -14.04 10.64
C ASP A 126 -7.62 -13.58 9.23
N PHE A 127 -8.75 -14.08 8.70
CA PHE A 127 -9.21 -13.80 7.35
C PHE A 127 -10.14 -12.58 7.33
N TYR A 128 -9.84 -11.65 6.46
CA TYR A 128 -10.62 -10.44 6.25
C TYR A 128 -10.90 -10.23 4.77
N MET A 129 -12.06 -9.65 4.45
CA MET A 129 -12.44 -9.33 3.09
C MET A 129 -12.42 -7.83 2.87
N GLY A 130 -11.80 -7.40 1.80
CA GLY A 130 -11.82 -6.01 1.35
C GLY A 130 -12.14 -5.91 -0.13
N GLY A 131 -12.31 -4.67 -0.59
CA GLY A 131 -12.49 -4.36 -1.99
C GLY A 131 -12.22 -2.89 -2.28
N VAL A 132 -11.90 -2.61 -3.54
CA VAL A 132 -11.72 -1.25 -4.03
C VAL A 132 -12.40 -1.08 -5.39
N ALA A 133 -13.09 0.04 -5.54
CA ALA A 133 -13.67 0.49 -6.80
C ALA A 133 -13.13 1.89 -7.11
N VAL A 134 -12.51 2.08 -8.27
CA VAL A 134 -11.99 3.38 -8.70
C VAL A 134 -12.45 3.68 -10.11
N LEU A 135 -13.15 4.80 -10.28
CA LEU A 135 -13.47 5.40 -11.57
C LEU A 135 -12.40 6.41 -11.93
N LYS A 136 -11.94 6.37 -13.16
CA LYS A 136 -10.95 7.30 -13.71
C LYS A 136 -11.55 8.06 -14.89
N TYR A 137 -11.50 9.38 -14.82
CA TYR A 137 -11.81 10.28 -15.92
C TYR A 137 -10.53 10.80 -16.57
N LYS A 138 -10.27 10.43 -17.81
CA LYS A 138 -9.10 10.87 -18.59
C LYS A 138 -9.47 12.14 -19.36
N LYS A 139 -8.99 13.30 -18.91
CA LYS A 139 -9.17 14.57 -19.61
C LYS A 139 -8.31 14.63 -20.88
N ASN A 140 -7.05 14.16 -20.77
CA ASN A 140 -6.10 14.01 -21.88
C ASN A 140 -5.00 13.01 -21.48
N LYS A 141 -4.00 12.79 -22.33
CA LYS A 141 -2.91 11.84 -22.07
C LYS A 141 -2.06 12.16 -20.84
N ASN A 142 -2.05 13.42 -20.40
CA ASN A 142 -1.20 13.91 -19.30
C ASN A 142 -1.99 14.20 -18.03
N PHE A 143 -3.33 14.15 -18.07
CA PHE A 143 -4.16 14.56 -16.95
C PHE A 143 -5.39 13.67 -16.77
N SER A 144 -5.58 13.17 -15.55
CA SER A 144 -6.79 12.42 -15.20
C SER A 144 -7.22 12.64 -13.75
N TYR A 145 -8.53 12.57 -13.51
CA TYR A 145 -9.13 12.50 -12.18
C TYR A 145 -9.45 11.05 -11.81
N LYS A 146 -9.50 10.76 -10.52
CA LYS A 146 -9.85 9.46 -9.97
C LYS A 146 -10.81 9.64 -8.81
N PHE A 147 -11.87 8.82 -8.76
CA PHE A 147 -12.86 8.82 -7.69
C PHE A 147 -13.12 7.38 -7.31
N GLY A 148 -13.13 7.07 -6.04
CA GLY A 148 -13.30 5.70 -5.64
C GLY A 148 -13.67 5.51 -4.18
N LEU A 149 -13.79 4.24 -3.83
CA LEU A 149 -14.06 3.77 -2.49
C LEU A 149 -13.26 2.50 -2.23
N TYR A 150 -12.56 2.47 -1.12
CA TYR A 150 -12.01 1.28 -0.52
C TYR A 150 -12.86 0.90 0.69
N ALA A 151 -13.18 -0.36 0.86
CA ALA A 151 -13.81 -0.88 2.05
C ALA A 151 -13.17 -2.22 2.45
N SER A 152 -13.01 -2.46 3.75
CA SER A 152 -12.43 -3.69 4.28
C SER A 152 -12.99 -3.98 5.65
N ASN A 153 -13.28 -5.25 5.93
CA ASN A 153 -13.41 -5.71 7.30
C ASN A 153 -12.01 -5.78 7.92
N GLU A 154 -11.90 -5.28 9.14
CA GLU A 154 -10.69 -5.29 9.94
C GLU A 154 -10.98 -5.94 11.31
N ALA A 155 -9.95 -6.27 12.08
CA ALA A 155 -10.16 -6.79 13.44
C ALA A 155 -10.95 -5.81 14.32
N PHE A 156 -10.80 -4.51 14.09
CA PHE A 156 -11.51 -3.46 14.81
C PHE A 156 -12.94 -3.16 14.29
N GLY A 157 -13.35 -3.68 13.15
CA GLY A 157 -14.64 -3.41 12.54
C GLY A 157 -14.56 -3.02 11.07
N LEU A 158 -15.57 -2.35 10.55
CA LEU A 158 -15.62 -1.91 9.15
C LEU A 158 -14.75 -0.66 8.93
N PHE A 159 -13.85 -0.74 7.94
CA PHE A 159 -13.05 0.40 7.48
C PHE A 159 -13.49 0.83 6.08
N ILE A 160 -13.76 2.12 5.89
CA ILE A 160 -14.16 2.72 4.61
C ILE A 160 -13.25 3.91 4.32
N SER A 161 -12.66 3.96 3.13
CA SER A 161 -11.83 5.07 2.70
C SER A 161 -12.31 5.60 1.34
N PRO A 162 -12.92 6.80 1.28
CA PRO A 162 -13.16 7.45 -0.01
C PRO A 162 -11.83 7.78 -0.68
N ILE A 163 -11.78 7.67 -1.99
CA ILE A 163 -10.59 7.95 -2.80
C ILE A 163 -10.90 9.13 -3.72
N ILE A 164 -10.11 10.17 -3.60
CA ILE A 164 -10.08 11.30 -4.55
C ILE A 164 -8.66 11.40 -5.07
N GLY A 165 -8.49 11.28 -6.37
CA GLY A 165 -7.17 11.22 -6.97
C GLY A 165 -7.03 12.11 -8.19
N LEU A 166 -5.76 12.36 -8.51
CA LEU A 166 -5.35 13.15 -9.65
C LEU A 166 -4.02 12.61 -10.16
N TYR A 167 -3.94 12.48 -11.47
CA TYR A 167 -2.66 12.24 -12.16
C TYR A 167 -2.36 13.41 -13.07
N TYR A 168 -1.15 13.94 -12.98
CA TYR A 168 -0.65 14.97 -13.85
C TYR A 168 0.79 14.70 -14.27
N LEU A 169 1.05 14.81 -15.56
CA LEU A 169 2.40 14.80 -16.13
C LEU A 169 2.61 16.11 -16.89
N SER A 170 3.67 16.85 -16.55
CA SER A 170 3.99 18.11 -17.25
C SER A 170 4.27 17.86 -18.75
N PRO A 171 4.09 18.87 -19.62
CA PRO A 171 4.39 18.73 -21.05
C PRO A 171 5.85 18.33 -21.34
N SER A 172 6.78 18.74 -20.47
CA SER A 172 8.20 18.34 -20.54
C SER A 172 8.47 16.93 -20.00
N ALA A 173 7.47 16.22 -19.48
CA ALA A 173 7.57 14.96 -18.77
C ALA A 173 8.53 14.95 -17.56
N ARG A 174 8.98 16.12 -17.11
CA ARG A 174 9.90 16.24 -15.96
C ARG A 174 9.17 16.22 -14.63
N PHE A 175 8.01 16.89 -14.52
CA PHE A 175 7.21 16.88 -13.30
C PHE A 175 6.06 15.90 -13.45
N GLU A 176 5.92 15.00 -12.48
CA GLU A 176 4.87 14.01 -12.37
C GLU A 176 4.22 14.06 -10.99
N MET A 177 2.90 14.03 -10.96
CA MET A 177 2.11 13.99 -9.72
C MET A 177 1.06 12.89 -9.82
N ASN A 178 1.00 12.04 -8.81
CA ASN A 178 0.04 10.95 -8.71
C ASN A 178 -0.56 10.93 -7.30
N LEU A 179 -1.82 11.28 -7.19
CA LEU A 179 -2.53 11.37 -5.92
C LEU A 179 -3.64 10.32 -5.84
N TYR A 180 -3.76 9.69 -4.68
CA TYR A 180 -4.85 8.80 -4.25
C TYR A 180 -5.19 9.12 -2.80
N LEU A 181 -5.68 10.33 -2.56
CA LEU A 181 -5.99 10.79 -1.20
C LEU A 181 -7.22 10.08 -0.64
N PRO A 182 -7.21 9.77 0.66
CA PRO A 182 -6.18 10.09 1.64
C PRO A 182 -5.06 9.04 1.78
N ASN A 183 -4.97 8.04 0.89
CA ASN A 183 -4.12 6.86 1.10
C ASN A 183 -2.66 7.07 0.68
N ASP A 184 -2.43 7.68 -0.47
CA ASP A 184 -1.08 7.95 -0.98
C ASP A 184 -1.00 9.17 -1.89
N ALA A 185 0.19 9.76 -1.96
CA ALA A 185 0.56 10.82 -2.88
C ALA A 185 2.04 10.69 -3.25
N ASP A 186 2.36 10.88 -4.53
CA ASP A 186 3.73 10.89 -5.06
C ASP A 186 3.89 12.09 -6.00
N LEU A 187 4.87 12.94 -5.71
CA LEU A 187 5.25 14.08 -6.54
C LEU A 187 6.74 13.96 -6.85
N ASN A 188 7.09 13.97 -8.14
CA ASN A 188 8.49 13.84 -8.52
C ASN A 188 8.90 14.77 -9.67
N TYR A 189 10.20 15.06 -9.71
CA TYR A 189 10.81 15.89 -10.73
C TYR A 189 12.07 15.22 -11.30
N GLY A 190 12.12 15.10 -12.62
CA GLY A 190 13.28 14.59 -13.36
C GLY A 190 14.40 15.59 -13.41
N VAL A 191 15.47 15.34 -12.66
CA VAL A 191 16.71 16.15 -12.70
C VAL A 191 17.62 15.74 -13.86
N SER A 192 17.50 14.48 -14.32
CA SER A 192 18.12 13.96 -15.55
C SER A 192 17.21 12.87 -16.14
N ASP A 193 17.61 12.30 -17.30
CA ASP A 193 16.87 11.22 -17.95
C ASP A 193 16.79 9.93 -17.12
N ARG A 194 17.70 9.76 -16.14
CA ARG A 194 17.82 8.56 -15.32
C ARG A 194 17.60 8.79 -13.82
N THR A 195 17.45 10.06 -13.43
CA THR A 195 17.38 10.43 -12.01
C THR A 195 16.21 11.36 -11.77
N LYS A 196 15.38 11.01 -10.78
CA LYS A 196 14.30 11.86 -10.28
C LYS A 196 14.49 12.09 -8.78
N ILE A 197 14.06 13.25 -8.32
CA ILE A 197 13.84 13.54 -6.90
C ILE A 197 12.34 13.63 -6.65
N GLY A 198 11.90 13.25 -5.48
CA GLY A 198 10.47 13.34 -5.17
C GLY A 198 10.18 13.37 -3.69
N ILE A 199 8.91 13.62 -3.42
CA ILE A 199 8.32 13.51 -2.10
C ILE A 199 7.12 12.58 -2.20
N ASP A 200 6.90 11.79 -1.17
CA ASP A 200 5.71 10.95 -1.09
C ASP A 200 5.06 10.96 0.30
N PHE A 201 3.80 10.59 0.30
CA PHE A 201 2.98 10.37 1.47
C PHE A 201 2.30 9.01 1.35
N VAL A 202 2.30 8.24 2.43
CA VAL A 202 1.60 6.96 2.51
C VAL A 202 0.86 6.86 3.83
N ALA A 203 -0.47 6.68 3.79
CA ALA A 203 -1.28 6.35 4.95
C ALA A 203 -1.57 4.86 4.99
N ARG A 204 -1.44 4.26 6.17
CA ARG A 204 -1.68 2.83 6.41
C ARG A 204 -2.84 2.68 7.38
N GLY A 205 -3.88 1.94 6.99
CA GLY A 205 -4.98 1.53 7.85
C GLY A 205 -5.10 0.01 7.77
N LYS A 206 -4.55 -0.71 8.74
CA LYS A 206 -4.49 -2.18 8.79
C LYS A 206 -4.70 -2.67 10.20
N SER A 207 -5.20 -3.90 10.35
CA SER A 207 -5.22 -4.59 11.64
C SER A 207 -4.56 -5.96 11.52
N PHE A 208 -4.00 -6.43 12.65
CA PHE A 208 -3.31 -7.71 12.75
C PHE A 208 -3.79 -8.41 14.02
N LYS A 209 -4.35 -9.62 13.91
CA LYS A 209 -4.68 -10.41 15.07
C LYS A 209 -3.40 -10.90 15.76
N LEU A 210 -3.39 -10.87 17.07
CA LEU A 210 -2.31 -11.41 17.89
C LEU A 210 -2.76 -12.68 18.59
N THR A 211 -1.91 -13.69 18.55
CA THR A 211 -2.07 -14.92 19.33
C THR A 211 -1.22 -14.77 20.60
N THR A 212 -1.86 -14.48 21.72
CA THR A 212 -1.17 -14.33 23.02
C THR A 212 -1.45 -15.53 23.89
N ASP A 213 -0.41 -16.15 24.45
CA ASP A 213 -0.50 -17.32 25.32
C ASP A 213 -1.03 -17.00 26.73
N THR A 214 -1.17 -15.74 27.12
CA THR A 214 -1.31 -15.40 28.54
C THR A 214 -2.55 -14.64 28.98
N VAL A 215 -3.18 -13.81 28.14
CA VAL A 215 -4.42 -13.09 28.52
C VAL A 215 -5.14 -12.62 27.27
N ARG A 216 -6.39 -13.05 27.07
CA ARG A 216 -7.33 -12.60 26.02
C ARG A 216 -6.69 -12.31 24.66
N SER A 217 -7.11 -12.98 23.62
CA SER A 217 -6.78 -12.64 22.23
C SER A 217 -6.89 -11.13 22.01
N SER A 218 -5.93 -10.55 21.32
CA SER A 218 -5.88 -9.12 21.05
C SER A 218 -5.59 -8.87 19.57
N TYR A 219 -5.66 -7.63 19.13
CA TYR A 219 -5.24 -7.23 17.79
C TYR A 219 -4.48 -5.91 17.83
N VAL A 220 -3.63 -5.71 16.84
CA VAL A 220 -2.94 -4.45 16.58
C VAL A 220 -3.69 -3.68 15.50
N GLU A 221 -4.00 -2.43 15.74
CA GLU A 221 -4.40 -1.47 14.72
C GLU A 221 -3.19 -0.62 14.33
N ASN A 222 -2.85 -0.59 13.05
CA ASN A 222 -1.78 0.26 12.50
C ASN A 222 -2.39 1.35 11.62
N ASN A 223 -2.38 2.60 12.10
CA ASN A 223 -2.83 3.80 11.40
C ASN A 223 -1.67 4.78 11.13
N SER A 224 -0.48 4.26 10.85
CA SER A 224 0.71 5.08 10.62
C SER A 224 0.61 5.86 9.32
N MET A 225 1.09 7.11 9.37
CA MET A 225 1.31 7.97 8.20
C MET A 225 2.80 8.19 8.01
N GLU A 226 3.26 8.05 6.78
CA GLU A 226 4.66 8.22 6.39
C GLU A 226 4.76 9.39 5.39
N PHE A 227 5.70 10.28 5.65
CA PHE A 227 6.09 11.37 4.75
C PHE A 227 7.56 11.20 4.42
N SER A 228 7.91 11.14 3.14
CA SER A 228 9.31 10.99 2.75
C SER A 228 9.72 11.83 1.56
N SER A 229 11.01 12.11 1.48
CA SER A 229 11.70 12.56 0.27
C SER A 229 12.52 11.42 -0.27
N TYR A 230 12.70 11.34 -1.58
CA TYR A 230 13.44 10.27 -2.19
C TYR A 230 14.29 10.70 -3.38
N LEU A 231 15.34 9.94 -3.62
CA LEU A 231 16.12 9.91 -4.84
C LEU A 231 15.78 8.63 -5.59
N GLN A 232 15.33 8.74 -6.84
CA GLN A 232 15.05 7.63 -7.74
C GLN A 232 16.08 7.58 -8.85
N ASN A 233 16.54 6.36 -9.15
CA ASN A 233 17.44 6.09 -10.28
C ASN A 233 16.92 4.92 -11.11
N ASN A 234 17.01 5.02 -12.45
CA ASN A 234 16.63 3.97 -13.40
C ASN A 234 17.77 3.60 -14.37
N SER A 235 19.03 3.77 -13.93
CA SER A 235 20.23 3.52 -14.77
C SER A 235 20.40 2.04 -15.10
N LEU A 236 19.93 1.11 -14.28
CA LEU A 236 20.01 -0.33 -14.53
C LEU A 236 19.15 -0.75 -15.73
N ASN A 237 17.92 -0.28 -15.76
CA ASN A 237 16.96 -0.50 -16.85
C ASN A 237 15.88 0.57 -16.74
N LYS A 238 15.38 1.09 -17.88
CA LYS A 238 14.32 2.10 -17.89
C LYS A 238 13.04 1.69 -17.13
N ASN A 239 12.79 0.40 -17.03
CA ASN A 239 11.64 -0.18 -16.35
C ASN A 239 11.91 -0.52 -14.87
N VAL A 240 13.17 -0.47 -14.42
CA VAL A 240 13.56 -0.75 -13.03
C VAL A 240 13.92 0.56 -12.35
N LEU A 241 13.13 0.92 -11.35
CA LEU A 241 13.30 2.13 -10.56
C LEU A 241 13.81 1.72 -9.18
N ILE A 242 14.94 2.28 -8.79
CA ILE A 242 15.48 2.12 -7.43
C ILE A 242 15.29 3.46 -6.71
N ARG A 243 14.62 3.45 -5.56
CA ARG A 243 14.40 4.63 -4.72
C ARG A 243 15.10 4.46 -3.38
N LEU A 244 15.82 5.48 -2.97
CA LEU A 244 16.28 5.65 -1.60
C LEU A 244 15.44 6.76 -0.96
N LYS A 245 14.73 6.41 0.12
CA LYS A 245 13.79 7.27 0.82
C LYS A 245 14.29 7.61 2.21
N ALA A 246 14.12 8.84 2.65
CA ALA A 246 14.29 9.27 4.02
C ALA A 246 13.08 10.12 4.43
N GLY A 247 12.52 9.85 5.60
CA GLY A 247 11.26 10.46 5.98
C GLY A 247 10.94 10.35 7.45
N PHE A 248 9.68 10.59 7.76
CA PHE A 248 9.12 10.61 9.10
C PHE A 248 7.81 9.82 9.14
N SER A 249 7.63 8.99 10.19
CA SER A 249 6.43 8.20 10.41
C SER A 249 5.76 8.54 11.73
N THR A 250 4.43 8.57 11.77
CA THR A 250 3.66 8.76 13.01
C THR A 250 3.64 7.53 13.92
N ASN A 251 3.98 6.34 13.40
CA ASN A 251 4.14 5.08 14.15
C ASN A 251 2.93 4.70 15.05
N SER A 252 1.72 4.79 14.54
CA SER A 252 0.53 4.40 15.28
C SER A 252 0.33 2.88 15.20
N PHE A 253 0.73 2.16 16.27
CA PHE A 253 0.52 0.74 16.49
C PHE A 253 -0.17 0.54 17.85
N GLU A 254 -1.49 0.46 17.82
CA GLU A 254 -2.35 0.42 19.00
C GLU A 254 -2.88 -0.99 19.22
N VAL A 255 -2.74 -1.54 20.43
CA VAL A 255 -3.20 -2.88 20.79
C VAL A 255 -4.51 -2.81 21.53
N TYR A 256 -5.49 -3.62 21.12
CA TYR A 256 -6.82 -3.68 21.72
C TYR A 256 -7.26 -5.13 21.97
N PRO A 257 -8.13 -5.38 22.97
CA PRO A 257 -8.78 -6.67 23.15
C PRO A 257 -9.60 -7.07 21.93
N ILE A 258 -9.63 -8.36 21.55
CA ILE A 258 -10.30 -8.86 20.32
C ILE A 258 -11.82 -8.65 20.35
N ASP A 259 -12.42 -8.58 21.53
CA ASP A 259 -13.86 -8.38 21.75
C ASP A 259 -14.27 -6.89 21.67
N GLN A 260 -13.31 -5.97 21.69
CA GLN A 260 -13.57 -4.53 21.57
C GLN A 260 -13.46 -4.07 20.12
N LYS A 261 -14.56 -3.61 19.57
CA LYS A 261 -14.67 -3.14 18.18
C LYS A 261 -15.31 -1.76 18.14
N ILE A 262 -15.12 -1.08 17.02
CA ILE A 262 -15.80 0.17 16.70
C ILE A 262 -16.94 -0.10 15.72
N ASP A 263 -17.87 0.84 15.58
CA ASP A 263 -18.96 0.71 14.61
C ASP A 263 -18.40 0.72 13.18
N PHE A 264 -17.64 1.75 12.86
CA PHE A 264 -16.86 1.83 11.63
C PHE A 264 -15.77 2.90 11.73
N ALA A 265 -14.74 2.79 10.89
CA ALA A 265 -13.72 3.81 10.71
C ALA A 265 -13.65 4.31 9.28
N THR A 266 -13.27 5.56 9.13
CA THR A 266 -12.79 6.12 7.87
C THR A 266 -11.30 6.44 7.99
N SER A 267 -10.68 6.88 6.92
CA SER A 267 -9.28 7.33 6.96
C SER A 267 -9.05 8.56 7.87
N LEU A 268 -10.12 9.27 8.26
CA LEU A 268 -10.04 10.50 9.04
C LEU A 268 -10.72 10.39 10.42
N PHE A 269 -11.72 9.52 10.56
CA PHE A 269 -12.58 9.47 11.75
C PHE A 269 -12.88 8.02 12.16
N LYS A 270 -12.97 7.79 13.47
CA LYS A 270 -13.47 6.56 14.08
C LYS A 270 -14.83 6.87 14.75
N PHE A 271 -15.81 5.99 14.57
CA PHE A 271 -17.15 6.11 15.10
C PHE A 271 -17.44 4.96 16.07
N GLY A 272 -18.03 5.28 17.23
CA GLY A 272 -18.31 4.28 18.28
C GLY A 272 -17.04 3.74 18.95
N ASP A 273 -15.97 4.53 19.03
CA ASP A 273 -14.71 4.09 19.64
C ASP A 273 -14.74 4.27 21.15
N ASN A 274 -15.05 3.18 21.86
CA ASN A 274 -15.03 3.06 23.32
C ASN A 274 -13.99 2.02 23.78
N ARG A 275 -13.02 1.69 22.94
CA ARG A 275 -12.00 0.68 23.22
C ARG A 275 -10.98 1.18 24.24
N THR A 276 -10.41 0.24 25.00
CA THR A 276 -9.29 0.50 25.90
C THR A 276 -8.01 0.03 25.29
N GLN A 277 -7.10 0.94 24.98
CA GLN A 277 -5.78 0.62 24.45
C GLN A 277 -4.93 -0.05 25.52
N LEU A 278 -4.25 -1.14 25.16
CA LEU A 278 -3.46 -1.96 26.08
C LEU A 278 -1.99 -1.56 26.14
N ASN A 279 -1.44 -0.98 25.08
CA ASN A 279 -0.04 -0.56 25.01
C ASN A 279 0.11 0.97 25.04
N SER A 280 1.32 1.45 25.34
CA SER A 280 1.67 2.87 25.22
C SER A 280 1.81 3.27 23.75
N ASN A 281 1.44 4.51 23.43
CA ASN A 281 1.69 5.08 22.11
C ASN A 281 3.19 5.14 21.82
N LEU A 282 3.50 5.06 20.54
CA LEU A 282 4.85 5.29 20.02
C LEU A 282 4.97 6.73 19.51
N SER A 283 6.09 7.35 19.79
CA SER A 283 6.42 8.66 19.23
C SER A 283 6.64 8.55 17.73
N SER A 284 6.44 9.65 17.02
CA SER A 284 6.86 9.75 15.64
C SER A 284 8.39 9.62 15.53
N SER A 285 8.88 9.02 14.47
CA SER A 285 10.32 8.83 14.28
C SER A 285 10.75 8.94 12.82
N PRO A 286 12.00 9.35 12.57
CA PRO A 286 12.57 9.28 11.23
C PRO A 286 12.80 7.84 10.79
N PHE A 287 12.76 7.60 9.48
CA PHE A 287 13.04 6.31 8.88
C PHE A 287 13.89 6.44 7.61
N ILE A 288 14.50 5.34 7.21
CA ILE A 288 15.14 5.16 5.90
C ILE A 288 14.51 3.93 5.24
N LYS A 289 14.23 4.02 3.92
CA LYS A 289 13.74 2.91 3.09
C LYS A 289 14.49 2.82 1.78
N ILE A 290 14.66 1.58 1.30
CA ILE A 290 15.03 1.28 -0.07
C ILE A 290 13.85 0.61 -0.75
N GLU A 291 13.55 1.03 -1.98
CA GLU A 291 12.46 0.49 -2.76
C GLU A 291 12.95 0.18 -4.18
N ALA A 292 12.56 -0.98 -4.71
CA ALA A 292 12.75 -1.35 -6.09
C ALA A 292 11.38 -1.58 -6.74
N ILE A 293 11.15 -0.94 -7.90
CA ILE A 293 9.89 -1.01 -8.64
C ILE A 293 10.18 -1.49 -10.06
N TYR A 294 9.43 -2.48 -10.52
CA TYR A 294 9.37 -2.82 -11.93
C TYR A 294 8.13 -2.21 -12.56
N ARG A 295 8.36 -1.21 -13.39
CA ARG A 295 7.34 -0.37 -14.01
C ARG A 295 7.24 -0.69 -15.49
N LEU A 296 6.04 -0.97 -15.98
CA LEU A 296 5.76 -1.11 -17.39
C LEU A 296 5.21 0.21 -17.92
N ASP A 297 5.90 0.79 -18.91
CA ASP A 297 5.42 1.97 -19.63
C ASP A 297 4.43 1.51 -20.72
N ILE A 298 3.19 2.00 -20.63
CA ILE A 298 2.10 1.66 -21.55
C ILE A 298 1.97 2.73 -22.65
N ALA A 299 2.49 3.93 -22.42
CA ALA A 299 2.36 5.07 -23.35
C ALA A 299 3.31 4.99 -24.55
N SER A 300 4.32 4.11 -24.52
CA SER A 300 5.35 3.99 -25.56
C SER A 300 5.06 2.92 -26.61
N ARG A 301 3.82 2.40 -26.66
CA ARG A 301 3.41 1.39 -27.65
C ARG A 301 2.20 1.81 -28.45
#